data_e5478e88441bb621364a295054d230d6
#
_entry.id   e5478e88441bb621364a295054d230d6
#
_cell.length_a   1.000
_cell.length_b   1.000
_cell.length_c   1.000
_cell.angle_alpha   90.00
_cell.angle_beta   90.00
_cell.angle_gamma   90.00
#
_symmetry.space_group_name_H-M   'P 1'
#
loop_
_entity.id
_entity.type
_entity.pdbx_description
1 polymer ?
#
loop_
_entity_poly.entity_id
_entity_poly.type
_entity_poly.pdbx_seq_one_letter_code
_entity_poly.pdbx_strand_id
1 'polypeptide(L)' 'MTDYQRCGAERQPLRIGNQAEQRPRCEARHGHDGPHRAGVLDSDDNPITVRWRDT' A
#
# COMPACT_ATOMS: atom_id res chain seq x y z
N MET A 1 -25.22 6.30 2.94
CA MET A 1 -24.16 5.60 3.67
C MET A 1 -23.31 4.79 2.70
N THR A 2 -22.01 4.92 2.80
CA THR A 2 -21.15 4.21 1.86
C THR A 2 -20.73 2.87 2.42
N ASP A 3 -20.79 1.86 1.58
CA ASP A 3 -20.32 0.54 1.95
C ASP A 3 -18.95 0.26 1.41
N TYR A 4 -18.20 1.32 1.16
CA TYR A 4 -16.86 1.17 0.64
C TYR A 4 -15.98 0.46 1.67
N GLN A 5 -15.40 -0.63 1.26
CA GLN A 5 -14.44 -1.35 2.07
C GLN A 5 -13.15 -1.44 1.31
N ARG A 6 -12.07 -1.14 2.00
CA ARG A 6 -10.74 -1.28 1.42
C ARG A 6 -10.33 -2.75 1.43
N CYS A 7 -9.53 -3.12 0.46
CA CYS A 7 -8.98 -4.46 0.39
C CYS A 7 -8.23 -4.82 1.67
N GLY A 8 -7.40 -3.90 2.17
CA GLY A 8 -6.72 -4.09 3.44
C GLY A 8 -5.60 -5.11 3.42
N ALA A 9 -5.30 -5.71 2.28
CA ALA A 9 -4.19 -6.65 2.20
C ALA A 9 -2.90 -5.95 2.61
N GLU A 10 -2.09 -6.62 3.43
CA GLU A 10 -0.85 -6.03 3.93
C GLU A 10 0.32 -6.52 3.12
N ARG A 11 1.24 -5.61 2.86
CA ARG A 11 2.52 -5.94 2.25
C ARG A 11 3.54 -6.10 3.35
N GLN A 12 4.58 -6.90 3.10
CA GLN A 12 5.69 -6.96 4.03
C GLN A 12 6.21 -5.56 4.28
N PRO A 13 6.61 -5.26 5.54
CA PRO A 13 7.16 -3.95 5.85
C PRO A 13 8.36 -3.63 4.98
N LEU A 14 8.51 -2.36 4.64
CA LEU A 14 9.65 -1.93 3.83
C LEU A 14 10.21 -0.64 4.39
N ARG A 15 11.49 -0.43 4.10
CA ARG A 15 12.18 0.79 4.48
C ARG A 15 12.85 1.35 3.24
N ILE A 16 12.65 2.63 3.00
CA ILE A 16 13.22 3.31 1.85
C ILE A 16 14.12 4.42 2.37
N GLY A 17 15.39 4.39 1.99
CA GLY A 17 16.34 5.40 2.41
C GLY A 17 16.38 5.54 3.92
N ASN A 18 16.19 6.76 4.41
CA ASN A 18 16.21 7.07 5.84
C ASN A 18 14.83 7.07 6.47
N GLN A 19 13.81 6.62 5.74
CA GLN A 19 12.46 6.59 6.28
C GLN A 19 12.33 5.50 7.33
N ALA A 20 11.42 5.72 8.27
CA ALA A 20 11.05 4.67 9.20
C ALA A 20 10.38 3.52 8.44
N GLU A 21 10.37 2.34 9.06
CA GLU A 21 9.70 1.19 8.46
C GLU A 21 8.24 1.53 8.18
N GLN A 22 7.80 1.21 6.98
CA GLN A 22 6.42 1.46 6.55
C GLN A 22 5.72 0.14 6.32
N ARG A 23 4.44 0.09 6.67
CA ARG A 23 3.61 -1.11 6.54
C ARG A 23 2.44 -0.79 5.64
N PRO A 24 2.62 -0.83 4.31
CA PRO A 24 1.55 -0.46 3.41
C PRO A 24 0.39 -1.44 3.45
N ARG A 25 -0.81 -0.91 3.34
CA ARG A 25 -2.02 -1.70 3.20
C ARG A 25 -2.70 -1.29 1.92
N CYS A 26 -3.25 -2.28 1.23
CA CYS A 26 -3.92 -2.02 -0.03
C CYS A 26 -5.04 -0.99 0.15
N GLU A 27 -4.99 0.05 -0.67
CA GLU A 27 -5.99 1.12 -0.63
C GLU A 27 -7.08 0.92 -1.66
N ALA A 28 -6.99 -0.11 -2.47
CA ALA A 28 -7.99 -0.38 -3.48
C ALA A 28 -9.26 -0.94 -2.84
N ARG A 29 -10.34 -0.91 -3.62
CA ARG A 29 -11.60 -1.44 -3.16
C ARG A 29 -11.50 -2.94 -2.94
N HIS A 30 -12.17 -3.44 -1.93
CA HIS A 30 -12.27 -4.87 -1.68
C HIS A 30 -12.82 -5.57 -2.92
N GLY A 31 -12.16 -6.65 -3.32
CA GLY A 31 -12.57 -7.40 -4.50
C GLY A 31 -12.08 -6.82 -5.81
N HIS A 32 -11.15 -5.86 -5.78
CA HIS A 32 -10.63 -5.25 -7.00
C HIS A 32 -9.80 -6.25 -7.80
N ASP A 33 -9.69 -5.97 -9.10
CA ASP A 33 -8.83 -6.75 -9.99
C ASP A 33 -7.42 -6.19 -9.94
N GLY A 34 -6.45 -7.05 -10.26
CA GLY A 34 -5.07 -6.64 -10.40
C GLY A 34 -4.33 -6.63 -9.07
N PRO A 35 -3.10 -6.13 -9.08
CA PRO A 35 -2.26 -6.13 -7.88
C PRO A 35 -2.78 -5.17 -6.81
N HIS A 36 -2.38 -5.42 -5.57
CA HIS A 36 -2.61 -4.47 -4.49
C HIS A 36 -1.74 -3.24 -4.68
N ARG A 37 -2.17 -2.13 -4.11
CA ARG A 37 -1.41 -0.89 -4.21
C ARG A 37 -1.61 -0.06 -2.96
N ALA A 38 -0.56 0.69 -2.61
CA ALA A 38 -0.62 1.58 -1.46
C ALA A 38 0.40 2.68 -1.61
N GLY A 39 0.19 3.79 -0.93
CA GLY A 39 1.12 4.89 -0.92
C GLY A 39 2.13 4.73 0.19
N VAL A 40 3.38 5.03 -0.10
CA VAL A 40 4.44 5.10 0.90
C VAL A 40 5.28 6.34 0.60
N LEU A 41 6.18 6.67 1.52
CA LEU A 41 7.08 7.80 1.34
C LEU A 41 8.45 7.32 0.91
N ASP A 42 9.04 8.01 -0.06
CA ASP A 42 10.41 7.71 -0.46
C ASP A 42 11.41 8.44 0.46
N SER A 43 12.70 8.39 0.12
CA SER A 43 13.73 8.98 0.97
C SER A 43 13.63 10.50 1.08
N ASP A 44 12.91 11.14 0.18
CA ASP A 44 12.73 12.59 0.17
C ASP A 44 11.34 13.00 0.67
N ASP A 45 10.63 12.10 1.34
CA ASP A 45 9.29 12.33 1.86
C ASP A 45 8.26 12.56 0.74
N ASN A 46 8.55 12.11 -0.46
CA ASN A 46 7.60 12.21 -1.55
C ASN A 46 6.72 10.97 -1.61
N PRO A 47 5.42 11.12 -1.83
CA PRO A 47 4.54 9.96 -1.92
C PRO A 47 4.81 9.18 -3.21
N ILE A 48 4.95 7.88 -3.07
CA ILE A 48 5.06 6.97 -4.21
C ILE A 48 4.08 5.82 -4.01
N THR A 49 3.76 5.13 -5.09
CA THR A 49 2.85 4.00 -5.04
C THR A 49 3.63 2.71 -5.19
N VAL A 50 3.40 1.78 -4.26
CA VAL A 50 3.95 0.42 -4.36
C VAL A 50 2.82 -0.52 -4.76
N ARG A 51 3.18 -1.57 -5.49
CA ARG A 51 2.23 -2.59 -5.94
C ARG A 51 2.79 -3.96 -5.62
N TRP A 52 1.88 -4.87 -5.28
CA TRP A 52 2.29 -6.24 -4.96
C TRP A 52 1.13 -7.19 -5.19
N ARG A 53 1.44 -8.48 -5.24
CA ARG A 53 0.45 -9.54 -5.38
C ARG A 53 0.59 -10.52 -4.23
N ASP A 54 -0.48 -11.21 -3.95
CA ASP A 54 -0.55 -12.14 -2.82
C ASP A 54 0.18 -13.46 -3.07
N THR A 55 0.61 -13.72 -4.25
CA THR A 55 1.27 -15.01 -4.53
C THR A 55 2.76 -14.91 -4.56
#